data_e87ee141a500f6f6cf5609e5ad99f7ab
#
_entry.id   e87ee141a500f6f6cf5609e5ad99f7ab
#
_cell.length_a   1.000
_cell.length_b   1.000
_cell.length_c   1.000
_cell.angle_alpha   90.00
_cell.angle_beta   90.00
_cell.angle_gamma   90.00
#
_symmetry.space_group_name_H-M   'P 1'
#
loop_
_entity.id
_entity.type
_entity.pdbx_description
1 polymer ?
#
loop_
_entity_poly.entity_id
_entity_poly.type
_entity_poly.pdbx_seq_one_letter_code
_entity_poly.pdbx_strand_id
1 'polypeptide(L)'
;LSSNVSSGWSRIAFVVCAIVLSGALAGCQVRPLYSKESGTTEKLASVQYAPVTGRIAQALRNELIFKSAGGAGEPVKPEYEVKLVVSSSSTSTEVNDNDLYLNLPDNTFEGHYPGRVDVSAQYVLVRISDQKVIRSATRTVTSMVDLPQQQFANMRAIRDAQDRAVREVAEVIRTDIASALSR
;
A
#
# COMPACT_ATOMS: atom_id res chain seq x y z
N LEU A 1 18.78 60.70 -35.73
CA LEU A 1 19.62 59.49 -35.69
C LEU A 1 19.79 58.98 -34.28
N SER A 2 18.80 58.33 -33.74
CA SER A 2 18.99 57.58 -32.48
C SER A 2 17.71 56.84 -32.11
N SER A 3 17.50 55.62 -32.55
CA SER A 3 16.44 54.77 -31.96
C SER A 3 16.44 53.32 -32.46
N ASN A 4 17.57 52.67 -32.54
CA ASN A 4 17.57 51.25 -32.92
C ASN A 4 18.43 50.30 -32.05
N VAL A 5 18.95 50.78 -30.90
CA VAL A 5 19.79 49.94 -30.03
C VAL A 5 18.99 49.23 -28.94
N SER A 6 17.84 49.74 -28.56
CA SER A 6 17.04 49.15 -27.45
C SER A 6 16.25 47.88 -27.82
N SER A 7 15.95 47.71 -29.11
CA SER A 7 15.19 46.52 -29.59
C SER A 7 16.03 45.20 -29.62
N GLY A 8 17.32 45.29 -29.74
CA GLY A 8 18.19 44.08 -29.73
C GLY A 8 18.40 43.47 -28.34
N TRP A 9 18.54 44.34 -27.33
CA TRP A 9 18.76 43.89 -25.95
C TRP A 9 17.56 43.25 -25.33
N SER A 10 16.35 43.76 -25.61
CA SER A 10 15.11 43.16 -25.13
C SER A 10 14.86 41.76 -25.74
N ARG A 11 15.21 41.55 -26.98
CA ARG A 11 15.12 40.23 -27.63
C ARG A 11 16.12 39.24 -27.09
N ILE A 12 17.35 39.64 -26.78
CA ILE A 12 18.37 38.80 -26.16
C ILE A 12 17.95 38.45 -24.73
N ALA A 13 17.43 39.40 -23.93
CA ALA A 13 16.92 39.15 -22.59
C ALA A 13 15.74 38.15 -22.59
N PHE A 14 14.84 38.24 -23.57
CA PHE A 14 13.71 37.33 -23.70
C PHE A 14 14.15 35.90 -24.05
N VAL A 15 15.14 35.75 -24.94
CA VAL A 15 15.71 34.43 -25.32
C VAL A 15 16.45 33.81 -24.14
N VAL A 16 17.24 34.57 -23.39
CA VAL A 16 17.95 34.08 -22.21
C VAL A 16 16.93 33.66 -21.11
N CYS A 17 15.88 34.46 -20.89
CA CYS A 17 14.84 34.10 -19.94
C CYS A 17 14.07 32.83 -20.34
N ALA A 18 13.79 32.64 -21.62
CA ALA A 18 13.14 31.43 -22.15
C ALA A 18 14.04 30.18 -22.01
N ILE A 19 15.35 30.30 -22.19
CA ILE A 19 16.31 29.20 -22.01
C ILE A 19 16.43 28.83 -20.52
N VAL A 20 16.47 29.81 -19.61
CA VAL A 20 16.53 29.57 -18.16
C VAL A 20 15.23 28.92 -17.66
N LEU A 21 14.08 29.37 -18.17
CA LEU A 21 12.76 28.77 -17.83
C LEU A 21 12.66 27.34 -18.36
N SER A 22 13.17 27.05 -19.56
CA SER A 22 13.20 25.69 -20.12
C SER A 22 14.09 24.75 -19.33
N GLY A 23 15.20 25.24 -18.78
CA GLY A 23 16.10 24.47 -17.91
C GLY A 23 15.48 24.12 -16.55
N ALA A 24 14.62 24.98 -16.02
CA ALA A 24 13.93 24.74 -14.75
C ALA A 24 12.82 23.67 -14.85
N LEU A 25 12.23 23.47 -16.02
CA LEU A 25 11.23 22.43 -16.27
C LEU A 25 11.82 21.01 -16.46
N ALA A 26 13.11 20.90 -16.75
CA ALA A 26 13.78 19.61 -16.91
C ALA A 26 14.14 18.92 -15.57
N GLY A 27 13.95 19.58 -14.43
CA GLY A 27 14.34 19.09 -13.09
C GLY A 27 13.44 18.07 -12.44
N CYS A 28 12.22 17.84 -12.96
CA CYS A 28 11.31 16.84 -12.42
C CYS A 28 11.54 15.46 -13.05
N GLN A 29 12.66 14.82 -12.75
CA GLN A 29 12.86 13.41 -13.11
C GLN A 29 12.08 12.55 -12.11
N VAL A 30 10.82 12.21 -12.44
CA VAL A 30 10.08 11.16 -11.76
C VAL A 30 10.75 9.82 -12.11
N ARG A 31 11.50 9.24 -11.17
CA ARG A 31 12.00 7.87 -11.29
C ARG A 31 10.90 6.90 -10.86
N PRO A 32 10.39 6.05 -11.75
CA PRO A 32 9.44 5.00 -11.35
C PRO A 32 10.11 4.07 -10.34
N LEU A 33 9.44 3.82 -9.22
CA LEU A 33 9.97 3.01 -8.11
C LEU A 33 10.40 1.60 -8.55
N TYR A 34 9.73 1.04 -9.53
CA TYR A 34 9.95 -0.30 -10.08
C TYR A 34 10.64 -0.30 -11.46
N SER A 35 11.35 0.77 -11.82
CA SER A 35 12.15 0.75 -13.05
C SER A 35 13.32 -0.23 -12.89
N LYS A 36 13.70 -0.91 -13.99
CA LYS A 36 14.85 -1.83 -13.99
C LYS A 36 16.15 -1.12 -13.59
N GLU A 37 16.25 0.17 -13.88
CA GLU A 37 17.41 1.00 -13.53
C GLU A 37 17.53 1.32 -12.03
N SER A 38 16.45 1.18 -11.25
CA SER A 38 16.48 1.44 -9.82
C SER A 38 17.07 0.30 -8.99
N GLY A 39 17.16 -0.92 -9.55
CA GLY A 39 17.57 -2.13 -8.83
C GLY A 39 16.62 -2.52 -7.68
N THR A 40 15.48 -1.84 -7.56
CA THR A 40 14.54 -2.02 -6.44
C THR A 40 13.85 -3.37 -6.53
N THR A 41 13.59 -3.85 -7.75
CA THR A 41 12.95 -5.16 -7.98
C THR A 41 13.85 -6.30 -7.51
N GLU A 42 15.15 -6.24 -7.80
CA GLU A 42 16.14 -7.22 -7.37
C GLU A 42 16.31 -7.20 -5.85
N LYS A 43 16.35 -6.02 -5.23
CA LYS A 43 16.39 -5.89 -3.77
C LYS A 43 15.12 -6.43 -3.11
N LEU A 44 13.94 -6.17 -3.69
CA LEU A 44 12.68 -6.76 -3.21
C LEU A 44 12.69 -8.28 -3.30
N ALA A 45 13.21 -8.83 -4.39
CA ALA A 45 13.33 -10.27 -4.58
C ALA A 45 14.35 -10.91 -3.60
N SER A 46 15.25 -10.12 -2.98
CA SER A 46 16.19 -10.60 -1.95
C SER A 46 15.65 -10.50 -0.51
N VAL A 47 14.38 -10.10 -0.34
CA VAL A 47 13.72 -10.02 0.97
C VAL A 47 13.12 -11.37 1.34
N GLN A 48 13.50 -11.91 2.50
CA GLN A 48 12.79 -13.03 3.14
C GLN A 48 11.78 -12.54 4.16
N TYR A 49 10.74 -13.31 4.37
CA TYR A 49 9.71 -13.03 5.36
C TYR A 49 9.74 -14.07 6.46
N ALA A 50 9.99 -13.66 7.71
CA ALA A 50 10.04 -14.55 8.85
C ALA A 50 8.75 -15.39 8.98
N PRO A 51 8.85 -16.65 9.47
CA PRO A 51 7.67 -17.47 9.71
C PRO A 51 6.71 -16.80 10.68
N VAL A 52 5.41 -16.93 10.41
CA VAL A 52 4.33 -16.37 11.23
C VAL A 52 3.30 -17.44 11.57
N THR A 53 2.52 -17.22 12.60
CA THR A 53 1.44 -18.11 13.04
C THR A 53 0.07 -17.46 12.83
N GLY A 54 -0.94 -18.27 12.55
CA GLY A 54 -2.30 -17.84 12.34
C GLY A 54 -2.63 -17.56 10.86
N ARG A 55 -3.88 -17.82 10.47
CA ARG A 55 -4.35 -17.80 9.07
C ARG A 55 -4.06 -16.47 8.37
N ILE A 56 -4.41 -15.35 9.00
CA ILE A 56 -4.32 -14.02 8.40
C ILE A 56 -2.86 -13.61 8.22
N ALA A 57 -2.02 -13.88 9.23
CA ALA A 57 -0.59 -13.60 9.14
C ALA A 57 0.10 -14.45 8.07
N GLN A 58 -0.26 -15.73 7.93
CA GLN A 58 0.24 -16.60 6.88
C GLN A 58 -0.23 -16.14 5.49
N ALA A 59 -1.50 -15.74 5.36
CA ALA A 59 -2.03 -15.19 4.12
C ALA A 59 -1.26 -13.92 3.70
N LEU A 60 -1.03 -13.00 4.65
CA LEU A 60 -0.24 -11.80 4.40
C LEU A 60 1.21 -12.13 3.99
N ARG A 61 1.86 -13.04 4.72
CA ARG A 61 3.23 -13.47 4.40
C ARG A 61 3.31 -14.04 2.98
N ASN A 62 2.40 -14.93 2.62
CA ASN A 62 2.38 -15.55 1.29
C ASN A 62 2.14 -14.51 0.18
N GLU A 63 1.24 -13.55 0.41
CA GLU A 63 0.96 -12.47 -0.53
C GLU A 63 2.19 -11.56 -0.72
N LEU A 64 2.90 -11.25 0.36
CA LEU A 64 4.14 -10.47 0.32
C LEU A 64 5.26 -11.21 -0.42
N ILE A 65 5.47 -12.51 -0.18
CA ILE A 65 6.43 -13.34 -0.91
C ILE A 65 6.12 -13.30 -2.41
N PHE A 66 4.86 -13.59 -2.76
CA PHE A 66 4.43 -13.61 -4.15
C PHE A 66 4.66 -12.26 -4.86
N LYS A 67 4.24 -11.17 -4.23
CA LYS A 67 4.35 -9.82 -4.79
C LYS A 67 5.79 -9.30 -4.86
N SER A 68 6.64 -9.65 -3.89
CA SER A 68 8.03 -9.18 -3.83
C SER A 68 8.92 -9.89 -4.83
N ALA A 69 8.70 -11.19 -5.02
CA ALA A 69 9.49 -12.02 -5.92
C ALA A 69 8.86 -12.20 -7.31
N GLY A 70 7.72 -11.53 -7.60
CA GLY A 70 7.01 -11.70 -8.87
C GLY A 70 6.57 -13.14 -9.15
N GLY A 71 6.28 -13.90 -8.08
CA GLY A 71 5.90 -15.31 -8.17
C GLY A 71 7.06 -16.33 -8.11
N ALA A 72 8.32 -15.88 -8.04
CA ALA A 72 9.49 -16.78 -8.02
C ALA A 72 9.71 -17.50 -6.66
N GLY A 73 8.97 -17.12 -5.61
CA GLY A 73 9.11 -17.69 -4.28
C GLY A 73 10.14 -16.97 -3.40
N GLU A 74 10.55 -17.60 -2.31
CA GLU A 74 11.52 -17.00 -1.38
C GLU A 74 12.96 -17.09 -1.91
N PRO A 75 13.81 -16.08 -1.61
CA PRO A 75 15.19 -16.04 -2.08
C PRO A 75 16.04 -17.12 -1.41
N VAL A 76 16.94 -17.73 -2.19
CA VAL A 76 17.94 -18.70 -1.67
C VAL A 76 19.01 -18.00 -0.81
N LYS A 77 19.35 -16.76 -1.15
CA LYS A 77 20.33 -15.93 -0.43
C LYS A 77 19.70 -14.60 -0.08
N PRO A 78 18.96 -14.51 1.02
CA PRO A 78 18.32 -13.26 1.41
C PRO A 78 19.33 -12.23 1.91
N GLU A 79 19.13 -10.98 1.52
CA GLU A 79 19.89 -9.83 2.04
C GLU A 79 19.14 -9.10 3.15
N TYR A 80 17.82 -9.20 3.12
CA TYR A 80 16.91 -8.53 4.07
C TYR A 80 15.93 -9.52 4.66
N GLU A 81 15.50 -9.23 5.89
CA GLU A 81 14.47 -9.98 6.59
C GLU A 81 13.34 -9.04 7.03
N VAL A 82 12.10 -9.47 6.82
CA VAL A 82 10.91 -8.80 7.33
C VAL A 82 10.28 -9.64 8.42
N LYS A 83 10.14 -9.07 9.62
CA LYS A 83 9.37 -9.65 10.72
C LYS A 83 8.00 -9.00 10.76
N LEU A 84 6.94 -9.81 10.91
CA LEU A 84 5.54 -9.39 10.85
C LEU A 84 4.83 -9.72 12.14
N VAL A 85 4.00 -8.78 12.62
CA VAL A 85 2.97 -9.00 13.64
C VAL A 85 1.65 -8.53 13.04
N VAL A 86 0.67 -9.43 12.95
CA VAL A 86 -0.60 -9.17 12.26
C VAL A 86 -1.76 -9.40 13.20
N SER A 87 -2.70 -8.48 13.22
CA SER A 87 -3.98 -8.59 13.93
C SER A 87 -5.14 -8.26 13.00
N SER A 88 -6.31 -8.79 13.33
CA SER A 88 -7.54 -8.45 12.62
C SER A 88 -8.68 -8.33 13.62
N SER A 89 -9.55 -7.35 13.39
CA SER A 89 -10.79 -7.16 14.10
C SER A 89 -11.95 -7.02 13.12
N SER A 90 -13.12 -7.45 13.52
CA SER A 90 -14.37 -7.25 12.79
C SER A 90 -15.36 -6.54 13.68
N THR A 91 -16.05 -5.55 13.15
CA THR A 91 -17.08 -4.78 13.85
C THR A 91 -18.32 -4.74 12.98
N SER A 92 -19.46 -5.11 13.53
CA SER A 92 -20.77 -4.89 12.92
C SER A 92 -21.40 -3.64 13.52
N THR A 93 -22.09 -2.87 12.71
CA THR A 93 -22.99 -1.85 13.23
C THR A 93 -24.32 -2.57 13.49
N GLU A 94 -24.58 -2.90 14.73
CA GLU A 94 -25.94 -3.31 15.12
C GLU A 94 -26.80 -2.04 15.04
N VAL A 95 -27.66 -1.98 14.04
CA VAL A 95 -28.74 -1.01 14.02
C VAL A 95 -29.76 -1.54 15.01
N ASN A 96 -29.99 -0.80 16.08
CA ASN A 96 -31.09 -1.15 17.01
C ASN A 96 -32.39 -1.18 16.21
N ASP A 97 -33.05 -2.32 16.16
CA ASP A 97 -34.31 -2.51 15.46
C ASP A 97 -35.35 -1.45 15.82
N ASN A 98 -35.29 -0.87 17.04
CA ASN A 98 -36.22 0.15 17.49
C ASN A 98 -36.08 1.51 16.77
N ASP A 99 -34.91 1.87 16.26
CA ASP A 99 -34.72 3.15 15.53
C ASP A 99 -35.04 3.04 14.06
N LEU A 100 -35.02 1.83 13.51
CA LEU A 100 -35.21 1.58 12.09
C LEU A 100 -36.69 1.40 11.69
N TYR A 101 -37.50 0.91 12.59
CA TYR A 101 -38.96 0.67 12.32
C TYR A 101 -39.81 1.93 12.22
N LEU A 102 -39.28 3.09 12.59
CA LEU A 102 -40.10 4.30 12.69
C LEU A 102 -40.33 5.05 11.37
N ASN A 103 -39.58 4.79 10.31
CA ASN A 103 -39.69 5.63 9.11
C ASN A 103 -39.41 4.94 7.75
N LEU A 104 -39.36 3.63 7.65
CA LEU A 104 -39.20 2.96 6.36
C LEU A 104 -40.45 2.14 6.02
N PRO A 105 -41.05 2.37 4.85
CA PRO A 105 -42.14 1.51 4.38
C PRO A 105 -41.53 0.17 3.97
N ASP A 106 -41.95 -0.85 4.70
CA ASP A 106 -41.84 -2.26 4.34
C ASP A 106 -40.41 -2.86 4.24
N ASN A 107 -40.06 -3.69 5.22
CA ASN A 107 -39.16 -4.86 5.22
C ASN A 107 -37.96 -4.90 4.22
N THR A 108 -37.32 -3.83 3.91
CA THR A 108 -36.19 -3.83 2.98
C THR A 108 -34.82 -4.11 3.59
N PHE A 109 -34.72 -4.30 4.90
CA PHE A 109 -33.53 -4.87 5.52
C PHE A 109 -33.61 -6.39 5.53
N GLU A 110 -33.38 -7.01 4.39
CA GLU A 110 -33.26 -8.47 4.27
C GLU A 110 -32.03 -8.99 5.04
N GLY A 111 -32.04 -8.84 6.37
CA GLY A 111 -31.13 -9.59 7.23
C GLY A 111 -29.63 -9.37 7.00
N HIS A 112 -29.19 -8.21 6.49
CA HIS A 112 -27.79 -7.86 6.30
C HIS A 112 -27.45 -6.65 7.15
N TYR A 113 -26.36 -6.72 7.90
CA TYR A 113 -25.86 -5.60 8.70
C TYR A 113 -24.55 -5.07 8.09
N PRO A 114 -24.40 -3.75 7.94
CA PRO A 114 -23.13 -3.19 7.53
C PRO A 114 -22.07 -3.46 8.59
N GLY A 115 -20.92 -3.89 8.15
CA GLY A 115 -19.78 -4.15 8.99
C GLY A 115 -18.48 -3.74 8.35
N ARG A 116 -17.42 -3.82 9.12
CA ARG A 116 -16.06 -3.60 8.65
C ARG A 116 -15.12 -4.64 9.24
N VAL A 117 -14.10 -4.95 8.51
CA VAL A 117 -12.97 -5.77 8.92
C VAL A 117 -11.72 -4.93 8.80
N ASP A 118 -11.02 -4.76 9.91
CA ASP A 118 -9.72 -4.09 9.96
C ASP A 118 -8.62 -5.15 10.03
N VAL A 119 -7.62 -5.05 9.14
CA VAL A 119 -6.38 -5.84 9.20
C VAL A 119 -5.23 -4.87 9.45
N SER A 120 -4.55 -5.06 10.57
CA SER A 120 -3.38 -4.27 10.96
C SER A 120 -2.13 -5.15 10.96
N ALA A 121 -1.10 -4.69 10.28
CA ALA A 121 0.19 -5.35 10.21
C ALA A 121 1.31 -4.40 10.61
N GLN A 122 2.03 -4.75 11.66
CA GLN A 122 3.30 -4.15 12.02
C GLN A 122 4.41 -4.95 11.37
N TYR A 123 5.37 -4.25 10.74
CA TYR A 123 6.53 -4.88 10.14
C TYR A 123 7.82 -4.18 10.53
N VAL A 124 8.91 -4.96 10.56
CA VAL A 124 10.27 -4.47 10.77
C VAL A 124 11.14 -5.08 9.67
N LEU A 125 11.71 -4.23 8.82
CA LEU A 125 12.68 -4.60 7.79
C LEU A 125 14.09 -4.45 8.34
N VAL A 126 14.85 -5.53 8.33
CA VAL A 126 16.22 -5.62 8.86
C VAL A 126 17.17 -6.05 7.76
N ARG A 127 18.35 -5.45 7.67
CA ARG A 127 19.44 -5.96 6.84
C ARG A 127 20.13 -7.10 7.59
N ILE A 128 20.30 -8.26 6.94
CA ILE A 128 20.82 -9.47 7.58
C ILE A 128 22.30 -9.34 7.96
N SER A 129 23.09 -8.65 7.12
CA SER A 129 24.56 -8.55 7.28
C SER A 129 25.01 -7.85 8.56
N ASP A 130 24.29 -6.81 8.99
CA ASP A 130 24.63 -5.95 10.13
C ASP A 130 23.50 -5.80 11.15
N GLN A 131 22.40 -6.53 10.97
CA GLN A 131 21.20 -6.50 11.81
C GLN A 131 20.60 -5.07 11.95
N LYS A 132 20.88 -4.20 11.00
CA LYS A 132 20.39 -2.83 11.01
C LYS A 132 18.92 -2.78 10.62
N VAL A 133 18.11 -2.13 11.45
CA VAL A 133 16.73 -1.82 11.11
C VAL A 133 16.71 -0.73 10.04
N ILE A 134 16.19 -1.08 8.87
CA ILE A 134 16.04 -0.16 7.72
C ILE A 134 14.72 0.59 7.81
N ARG A 135 13.64 -0.12 8.17
CA ARG A 135 12.30 0.44 8.28
C ARG A 135 11.48 -0.31 9.32
N SER A 136 10.66 0.41 10.06
CA SER A 136 9.61 -0.16 10.90
C SER A 136 8.36 0.70 10.74
N ALA A 137 7.20 0.07 10.54
CA ALA A 137 5.92 0.76 10.44
C ALA A 137 4.75 -0.18 10.74
N THR A 138 3.60 0.41 11.03
CA THR A 138 2.32 -0.29 11.12
C THR A 138 1.43 0.22 9.98
N ARG A 139 0.75 -0.70 9.30
CA ARG A 139 -0.23 -0.42 8.25
C ARG A 139 -1.55 -1.10 8.58
N THR A 140 -2.61 -0.36 8.44
CA THR A 140 -3.98 -0.86 8.67
C THR A 140 -4.81 -0.60 7.44
N VAL A 141 -5.57 -1.60 7.03
CA VAL A 141 -6.54 -1.52 5.94
C VAL A 141 -7.88 -1.97 6.45
N THR A 142 -8.91 -1.23 6.09
CA THR A 142 -10.32 -1.51 6.41
C THR A 142 -11.03 -2.01 5.16
N SER A 143 -11.68 -3.16 5.25
CA SER A 143 -12.56 -3.70 4.22
C SER A 143 -14.01 -3.67 4.71
N MET A 144 -14.88 -3.01 3.98
CA MET A 144 -16.32 -3.00 4.26
C MET A 144 -16.93 -4.35 3.87
N VAL A 145 -17.93 -4.76 4.62
CA VAL A 145 -18.60 -6.06 4.45
C VAL A 145 -20.07 -5.97 4.84
N ASP A 146 -20.93 -6.62 4.07
CA ASP A 146 -22.31 -6.88 4.47
C ASP A 146 -22.36 -8.21 5.22
N LEU A 147 -22.86 -8.17 6.43
CA LEU A 147 -22.92 -9.31 7.34
C LEU A 147 -24.32 -9.93 7.31
N PRO A 148 -24.52 -11.09 6.67
CA PRO A 148 -25.77 -11.81 6.70
C PRO A 148 -26.09 -12.31 8.11
N GLN A 149 -27.38 -12.42 8.47
CA GLN A 149 -27.82 -13.01 9.75
C GLN A 149 -27.44 -14.49 9.89
N GLN A 150 -27.36 -15.22 8.77
CA GLN A 150 -26.98 -16.62 8.78
C GLN A 150 -25.51 -16.77 9.18
N GLN A 151 -25.24 -17.50 10.25
CA GLN A 151 -23.92 -17.64 10.85
C GLN A 151 -22.83 -18.09 9.86
N PHE A 152 -23.11 -19.08 9.01
CA PHE A 152 -22.14 -19.56 8.02
C PHE A 152 -21.84 -18.52 6.93
N ALA A 153 -22.87 -17.83 6.44
CA ALA A 153 -22.73 -16.77 5.47
C ALA A 153 -21.94 -15.60 6.08
N ASN A 154 -22.21 -15.23 7.32
CA ASN A 154 -21.51 -14.20 8.06
C ASN A 154 -20.02 -14.53 8.20
N MET A 155 -19.67 -15.75 8.64
CA MET A 155 -18.26 -16.16 8.75
C MET A 155 -17.54 -16.14 7.40
N ARG A 156 -18.22 -16.50 6.29
CA ARG A 156 -17.64 -16.43 4.94
C ARG A 156 -17.42 -14.99 4.51
N ALA A 157 -18.41 -14.11 4.75
CA ALA A 157 -18.30 -12.70 4.43
C ALA A 157 -17.12 -12.03 5.16
N ILE A 158 -16.96 -12.31 6.45
CA ILE A 158 -15.82 -11.82 7.25
C ILE A 158 -14.50 -12.34 6.68
N ARG A 159 -14.40 -13.64 6.36
CA ARG A 159 -13.15 -14.22 5.80
C ARG A 159 -12.80 -13.59 4.46
N ASP A 160 -13.77 -13.40 3.58
CA ASP A 160 -13.56 -12.76 2.30
C ASP A 160 -13.11 -11.30 2.45
N ALA A 161 -13.71 -10.55 3.38
CA ALA A 161 -13.27 -9.19 3.73
C ALA A 161 -11.85 -9.17 4.30
N GLN A 162 -11.47 -10.14 5.14
CA GLN A 162 -10.11 -10.30 5.63
C GLN A 162 -9.13 -10.55 4.48
N ASP A 163 -9.47 -11.42 3.55
CA ASP A 163 -8.60 -11.77 2.43
C ASP A 163 -8.44 -10.59 1.45
N ARG A 164 -9.48 -9.74 1.27
CA ARG A 164 -9.35 -8.48 0.52
C ARG A 164 -8.42 -7.50 1.23
N ALA A 165 -8.61 -7.28 2.54
CA ALA A 165 -7.78 -6.38 3.33
C ALA A 165 -6.31 -6.86 3.37
N VAL A 166 -6.07 -8.17 3.45
CA VAL A 166 -4.72 -8.76 3.39
C VAL A 166 -4.02 -8.44 2.07
N ARG A 167 -4.71 -8.58 0.93
CA ARG A 167 -4.12 -8.26 -0.38
C ARG A 167 -3.74 -6.78 -0.50
N GLU A 168 -4.55 -5.91 0.07
CA GLU A 168 -4.33 -4.47 0.04
C GLU A 168 -3.21 -4.04 1.00
N VAL A 169 -3.20 -4.53 2.25
CA VAL A 169 -2.13 -4.23 3.20
C VAL A 169 -0.78 -4.78 2.72
N ALA A 170 -0.77 -5.92 2.01
CA ALA A 170 0.42 -6.46 1.39
C ALA A 170 1.00 -5.50 0.34
N GLU A 171 0.16 -4.88 -0.49
CA GLU A 171 0.61 -3.92 -1.50
C GLU A 171 1.18 -2.65 -0.86
N VAL A 172 0.53 -2.14 0.19
CA VAL A 172 1.02 -0.99 0.94
C VAL A 172 2.38 -1.28 1.58
N ILE A 173 2.53 -2.44 2.24
CA ILE A 173 3.81 -2.84 2.87
C ILE A 173 4.89 -3.05 1.80
N ARG A 174 4.59 -3.73 0.69
CA ARG A 174 5.53 -3.91 -0.42
C ARG A 174 6.05 -2.58 -0.96
N THR A 175 5.16 -1.61 -1.15
CA THR A 175 5.51 -0.27 -1.62
C THR A 175 6.39 0.47 -0.62
N ASP A 176 6.08 0.36 0.68
CA ASP A 176 6.91 0.92 1.75
C ASP A 176 8.33 0.32 1.78
N ILE A 177 8.43 -1.01 1.65
CA ILE A 177 9.71 -1.72 1.59
C ILE A 177 10.49 -1.28 0.34
N ALA A 178 9.85 -1.26 -0.83
CA ALA A 178 10.45 -0.80 -2.07
C ALA A 178 11.02 0.63 -1.94
N SER A 179 10.24 1.53 -1.34
CA SER A 179 10.67 2.91 -1.08
C SER A 179 11.86 3.00 -0.10
N ALA A 180 11.91 2.11 0.90
CA ALA A 180 13.02 2.06 1.85
C ALA A 180 14.31 1.52 1.21
N LEU A 181 14.19 0.56 0.28
CA LEU A 181 15.31 -0.07 -0.42
C LEU A 181 15.82 0.72 -1.64
N SER A 182 15.05 1.68 -2.13
CA SER A 182 15.43 2.55 -3.26
C SER A 182 16.37 3.69 -2.88
N ARG A 183 16.55 3.92 -1.60
CA ARG A 183 17.46 4.93 -1.03
C ARG A 183 18.85 4.34 -0.80
#